data_615fbf476d7d370629dcd97b568f5187
#
_entry.id   615fbf476d7d370629dcd97b568f5187
#
_cell.length_a   1.000
_cell.length_b   1.000
_cell.length_c   1.000
_cell.angle_alpha   90.00
_cell.angle_beta   90.00
_cell.angle_gamma   90.00
#
_symmetry.space_group_name_H-M   'P 1'
#
loop_
_entity.id
_entity.type
_entity.pdbx_description
1 polymer ?
#
loop_
_entity_poly.entity_id
_entity_poly.type
_entity_poly.pdbx_seq_one_letter_code
_entity_poly.pdbx_strand_id
1 'polypeptide(L)'
;MEIYLHVPYCRQKCRYCDFASFPHAESTQRAYVDAVLTEAASQAAKIPHGAMETAYLGGGTPSILPPELLTRLLEGVTAHFPLAPGAEFTSEANPGTLTHEWLDAALNCGINRLSMGMQAAQPALLKMLGRIHDFTQVQQSVELARHAGFQHISLDLMFGLPGQTVSMWRETLEKALSLNPEHLSCYGLIPEEGTPLYRDLQTGQLTLPDEDDERRMYDLTLDLLAQSGFQQYEISNFARPGCECRHNIGYWQQVPYIGLGVSAASYLPAKNGMIRLTNPRTLPAYLRMVQSQDDSLREREFVSKTDGRFETLMLGLRMTCGISESEFQGRHGVSLDALYGEKLRKFEQEGLLQHKTDRWSLSRRGMDVQNAILVELMDD
;
A
#
# COMPACT_ATOMS: atom_id res chain seq x y z
N MET A 1 5.79 15.39 4.32
CA MET A 1 4.37 15.01 4.52
C MET A 1 3.87 14.39 3.23
N GLU A 2 2.91 13.49 3.30
CA GLU A 2 2.39 12.70 2.19
C GLU A 2 0.89 12.90 2.02
N ILE A 3 0.35 12.60 0.82
CA ILE A 3 -1.09 12.66 0.59
C ILE A 3 -1.58 11.38 -0.09
N TYR A 4 -2.66 10.82 0.44
CA TYR A 4 -3.38 9.67 -0.10
C TYR A 4 -4.76 10.09 -0.59
N LEU A 5 -5.10 9.69 -1.80
CA LEU A 5 -6.41 9.93 -2.42
C LEU A 5 -7.10 8.60 -2.67
N HIS A 6 -8.28 8.43 -2.11
CA HIS A 6 -9.06 7.21 -2.30
C HIS A 6 -10.08 7.37 -3.43
N VAL A 7 -10.05 6.44 -4.40
CA VAL A 7 -11.07 6.33 -5.46
C VAL A 7 -11.83 5.03 -5.28
N PRO A 8 -13.10 5.06 -4.81
CA PRO A 8 -13.80 3.87 -4.34
C PRO A 8 -14.49 3.05 -5.44
N TYR A 9 -14.18 3.25 -6.70
CA TYR A 9 -14.91 2.62 -7.79
C TYR A 9 -14.16 1.44 -8.39
N CYS A 10 -14.88 0.33 -8.64
CA CYS A 10 -14.39 -0.83 -9.37
C CYS A 10 -15.40 -1.25 -10.43
N ARG A 11 -14.93 -1.80 -11.57
CA ARG A 11 -15.83 -2.47 -12.52
C ARG A 11 -16.47 -3.70 -11.88
N GLN A 12 -15.68 -4.44 -11.10
CA GLN A 12 -16.10 -5.60 -10.33
C GLN A 12 -15.30 -5.67 -9.05
N LYS A 13 -15.95 -5.95 -7.91
CA LYS A 13 -15.28 -6.18 -6.65
C LYS A 13 -14.69 -7.59 -6.63
N CYS A 14 -13.38 -7.68 -6.33
CA CYS A 14 -12.68 -8.95 -6.19
C CYS A 14 -13.17 -9.72 -4.96
N ARG A 15 -13.10 -11.06 -5.00
CA ARG A 15 -13.64 -11.92 -3.95
C ARG A 15 -12.85 -11.89 -2.65
N TYR A 16 -11.62 -11.42 -2.69
CA TYR A 16 -10.71 -11.31 -1.53
C TYR A 16 -10.63 -9.89 -0.96
N CYS A 17 -11.17 -8.88 -1.65
CA CYS A 17 -10.89 -7.47 -1.36
C CYS A 17 -11.78 -6.92 -0.24
N ASP A 18 -11.16 -6.42 0.84
CA ASP A 18 -11.80 -5.71 1.95
C ASP A 18 -11.83 -4.18 1.76
N PHE A 19 -11.16 -3.65 0.76
CA PHE A 19 -11.12 -2.20 0.55
C PHE A 19 -12.52 -1.61 0.36
N ALA A 20 -12.69 -0.36 0.82
CA ALA A 20 -13.91 0.41 0.60
C ALA A 20 -14.07 0.72 -0.89
N SER A 21 -14.55 -0.26 -1.65
CA SER A 21 -14.79 -0.14 -3.08
C SER A 21 -16.20 -0.58 -3.42
N PHE A 22 -16.78 0.12 -4.40
CA PHE A 22 -18.18 -0.05 -4.81
C PHE A 22 -18.23 -0.30 -6.31
N PRO A 23 -19.29 -0.99 -6.80
CA PRO A 23 -19.52 -1.09 -8.22
C PRO A 23 -19.56 0.29 -8.88
N HIS A 24 -18.96 0.39 -10.06
CA HIS A 24 -18.89 1.61 -10.85
C HIS A 24 -20.29 2.17 -11.12
N ALA A 25 -20.49 3.43 -10.81
CA ALA A 25 -21.70 4.19 -11.12
C ALA A 25 -21.30 5.60 -11.57
N GLU A 26 -21.32 5.86 -12.87
CA GLU A 26 -20.92 7.14 -13.48
C GLU A 26 -21.67 8.33 -12.85
N SER A 27 -22.95 8.16 -12.54
CA SER A 27 -23.78 9.21 -11.94
C SER A 27 -23.27 9.72 -10.58
N THR A 28 -22.48 8.91 -9.87
CA THR A 28 -21.95 9.27 -8.54
C THR A 28 -20.53 9.80 -8.57
N GLN A 29 -19.77 9.56 -9.64
CA GLN A 29 -18.35 9.92 -9.72
C GLN A 29 -18.12 11.43 -9.64
N ARG A 30 -18.90 12.23 -10.38
CA ARG A 30 -18.79 13.70 -10.34
C ARG A 30 -19.06 14.25 -8.94
N ALA A 31 -20.15 13.82 -8.32
CA ALA A 31 -20.51 14.25 -6.97
C ALA A 31 -19.44 13.83 -5.94
N TYR A 32 -18.82 12.66 -6.14
CA TYR A 32 -17.71 12.19 -5.32
C TYR A 32 -16.47 13.05 -5.47
N VAL A 33 -16.07 13.35 -6.71
CA VAL A 33 -14.93 14.25 -6.98
C VAL A 33 -15.15 15.62 -6.35
N ASP A 34 -16.37 16.20 -6.51
CA ASP A 34 -16.73 17.47 -5.89
C ASP A 34 -16.63 17.43 -4.35
N ALA A 35 -17.04 16.31 -3.75
CA ALA A 35 -16.90 16.11 -2.31
C ALA A 35 -15.44 16.01 -1.87
N VAL A 36 -14.59 15.27 -2.59
CA VAL A 36 -13.15 15.19 -2.28
C VAL A 36 -12.48 16.57 -2.38
N LEU A 37 -12.83 17.38 -3.38
CA LEU A 37 -12.31 18.74 -3.52
C LEU A 37 -12.78 19.66 -2.39
N THR A 38 -14.02 19.52 -1.94
CA THR A 38 -14.54 20.26 -0.77
C THR A 38 -13.80 19.84 0.50
N GLU A 39 -13.56 18.54 0.68
CA GLU A 39 -12.76 18.02 1.78
C GLU A 39 -11.33 18.56 1.73
N ALA A 40 -10.68 18.52 0.55
CA ALA A 40 -9.31 19.02 0.36
C ALA A 40 -9.19 20.49 0.79
N ALA A 41 -10.07 21.34 0.34
CA ALA A 41 -10.12 22.76 0.74
C ALA A 41 -10.28 22.92 2.26
N SER A 42 -11.20 22.16 2.87
CA SER A 42 -11.45 22.20 4.31
C SER A 42 -10.23 21.70 5.12
N GLN A 43 -9.58 20.61 4.70
CA GLN A 43 -8.42 20.06 5.40
C GLN A 43 -7.18 20.93 5.25
N ALA A 44 -6.94 21.48 4.07
CA ALA A 44 -5.82 22.40 3.84
C ALA A 44 -5.89 23.67 4.73
N ALA A 45 -7.09 24.15 5.01
CA ALA A 45 -7.30 25.27 5.92
C ALA A 45 -7.05 24.94 7.40
N LYS A 46 -7.12 23.66 7.80
CA LYS A 46 -7.03 23.19 9.19
C LYS A 46 -5.68 22.58 9.53
N ILE A 47 -5.03 21.92 8.57
CA ILE A 47 -3.80 21.14 8.79
C ILE A 47 -2.61 21.97 8.30
N PRO A 48 -1.68 22.36 9.18
CA PRO A 48 -0.43 22.96 8.74
C PRO A 48 0.35 21.97 7.85
N HIS A 49 0.69 22.41 6.64
CA HIS A 49 1.41 21.57 5.68
C HIS A 49 2.36 22.41 4.83
N GLY A 50 3.39 21.75 4.29
CA GLY A 50 4.23 22.27 3.21
C GLY A 50 3.89 21.57 1.89
N ALA A 51 4.83 21.55 0.96
CA ALA A 51 4.70 20.76 -0.25
C ALA A 51 4.74 19.25 0.08
N MET A 52 3.94 18.46 -0.64
CA MET A 52 3.87 17.01 -0.46
C MET A 52 5.03 16.31 -1.15
N GLU A 53 5.77 15.49 -0.40
CA GLU A 53 6.91 14.72 -0.92
C GLU A 53 6.45 13.54 -1.77
N THR A 54 5.28 12.98 -1.43
CA THR A 54 4.64 11.91 -2.19
C THR A 54 3.13 12.10 -2.25
N ALA A 55 2.53 11.62 -3.34
CA ALA A 55 1.10 11.50 -3.52
C ALA A 55 0.76 10.09 -3.99
N TYR A 56 -0.35 9.55 -3.52
CA TYR A 56 -0.81 8.22 -3.90
C TYR A 56 -2.32 8.23 -4.18
N LEU A 57 -2.69 7.82 -5.38
CA LEU A 57 -4.08 7.67 -5.83
C LEU A 57 -4.41 6.17 -5.87
N GLY A 58 -5.19 5.70 -4.92
CA GLY A 58 -5.49 4.28 -4.75
C GLY A 58 -6.92 3.98 -4.39
N GLY A 59 -7.16 2.76 -3.90
CA GLY A 59 -8.41 2.30 -3.30
C GLY A 59 -9.14 1.24 -4.10
N GLY A 60 -10.09 1.62 -4.94
CA GLY A 60 -10.78 0.71 -5.86
C GLY A 60 -9.98 0.51 -7.16
N THR A 61 -10.26 1.33 -8.14
CA THR A 61 -9.58 1.32 -9.44
C THR A 61 -9.59 2.74 -10.00
N PRO A 62 -8.58 3.57 -9.69
CA PRO A 62 -8.50 4.95 -10.18
C PRO A 62 -8.59 5.07 -11.70
N SER A 63 -8.07 4.09 -12.42
CA SER A 63 -8.05 4.05 -13.90
C SER A 63 -9.42 3.86 -14.56
N ILE A 64 -10.51 3.80 -13.80
CA ILE A 64 -11.88 3.84 -14.35
C ILE A 64 -12.53 5.22 -14.25
N LEU A 65 -11.89 6.19 -13.60
CA LEU A 65 -12.37 7.57 -13.66
C LEU A 65 -12.22 8.10 -15.10
N PRO A 66 -13.23 8.80 -15.64
CA PRO A 66 -13.07 9.54 -16.90
C PRO A 66 -11.89 10.51 -16.81
N PRO A 67 -11.11 10.70 -17.89
CA PRO A 67 -9.93 11.56 -17.87
C PRO A 67 -10.20 12.98 -17.39
N GLU A 68 -11.35 13.55 -17.72
CA GLU A 68 -11.77 14.89 -17.28
C GLU A 68 -12.04 14.95 -15.77
N LEU A 69 -12.56 13.86 -15.16
CA LEU A 69 -12.76 13.80 -13.72
C LEU A 69 -11.46 13.53 -12.99
N LEU A 70 -10.56 12.72 -13.56
CA LEU A 70 -9.21 12.52 -13.05
C LEU A 70 -8.46 13.86 -13.00
N THR A 71 -8.41 14.59 -14.12
CA THR A 71 -7.76 15.90 -14.20
C THR A 71 -8.34 16.86 -13.17
N ARG A 72 -9.68 16.99 -13.11
CA ARG A 72 -10.34 17.84 -12.14
C ARG A 72 -10.00 17.51 -10.70
N LEU A 73 -9.98 16.20 -10.34
CA LEU A 73 -9.62 15.73 -9.01
C LEU A 73 -8.18 16.13 -8.67
N LEU A 74 -7.24 15.81 -9.54
CA LEU A 74 -5.82 15.96 -9.27
C LEU A 74 -5.40 17.44 -9.25
N GLU A 75 -5.82 18.24 -10.21
CA GLU A 75 -5.56 19.69 -10.23
C GLU A 75 -6.18 20.39 -9.01
N GLY A 76 -7.43 20.03 -8.66
CA GLY A 76 -8.09 20.62 -7.52
C GLY A 76 -7.45 20.26 -6.18
N VAL A 77 -6.95 19.01 -6.03
CA VAL A 77 -6.23 18.61 -4.81
C VAL A 77 -4.85 19.24 -4.77
N THR A 78 -4.09 19.25 -5.86
CA THR A 78 -2.74 19.84 -5.89
C THR A 78 -2.74 21.36 -5.77
N ALA A 79 -3.83 22.02 -6.09
CA ALA A 79 -4.01 23.44 -5.79
C ALA A 79 -4.04 23.74 -4.27
N HIS A 80 -4.51 22.79 -3.46
CA HIS A 80 -4.54 22.90 -2.00
C HIS A 80 -3.33 22.25 -1.34
N PHE A 81 -2.81 21.18 -1.91
CA PHE A 81 -1.66 20.41 -1.43
C PHE A 81 -0.60 20.32 -2.54
N PRO A 82 0.20 21.37 -2.74
CA PRO A 82 1.19 21.40 -3.81
C PRO A 82 2.23 20.30 -3.63
N LEU A 83 2.66 19.72 -4.74
CA LEU A 83 3.71 18.71 -4.75
C LEU A 83 5.09 19.36 -4.70
N ALA A 84 6.02 18.75 -3.97
CA ALA A 84 7.42 19.14 -3.98
C ALA A 84 8.08 18.87 -5.35
N PRO A 85 9.12 19.61 -5.75
CA PRO A 85 9.90 19.26 -6.93
C PRO A 85 10.45 17.83 -6.84
N GLY A 86 10.17 16.99 -7.84
CA GLY A 86 10.56 15.58 -7.83
C GLY A 86 9.75 14.69 -6.88
N ALA A 87 8.55 15.10 -6.48
CA ALA A 87 7.63 14.27 -5.72
C ALA A 87 7.30 12.98 -6.48
N GLU A 88 7.16 11.87 -5.75
CA GLU A 88 6.59 10.65 -6.28
C GLU A 88 5.06 10.78 -6.30
N PHE A 89 4.45 10.54 -7.45
CA PHE A 89 3.00 10.47 -7.56
C PHE A 89 2.59 9.14 -8.18
N THR A 90 2.13 8.24 -7.34
CA THR A 90 1.68 6.90 -7.74
C THR A 90 0.19 6.88 -8.01
N SER A 91 -0.24 6.15 -9.04
CA SER A 91 -1.63 5.74 -9.21
C SER A 91 -1.74 4.23 -9.35
N GLU A 92 -2.74 3.66 -8.68
CA GLU A 92 -3.17 2.29 -8.93
C GLU A 92 -3.94 2.19 -10.24
N ALA A 93 -3.80 1.05 -10.91
CA ALA A 93 -4.55 0.71 -12.11
C ALA A 93 -4.87 -0.78 -12.15
N ASN A 94 -5.94 -1.15 -12.85
CA ASN A 94 -6.21 -2.54 -13.19
C ASN A 94 -5.91 -2.81 -14.67
N PRO A 95 -5.31 -3.95 -15.01
CA PRO A 95 -5.13 -4.35 -16.39
C PRO A 95 -6.44 -4.30 -17.18
N GLY A 96 -6.40 -3.80 -18.41
CA GLY A 96 -7.56 -3.63 -19.27
C GLY A 96 -8.48 -2.44 -18.92
N THR A 97 -8.06 -1.54 -18.02
CA THR A 97 -8.80 -0.30 -17.73
C THR A 97 -8.09 0.98 -18.22
N LEU A 98 -6.81 0.88 -18.55
CA LEU A 98 -6.03 2.00 -19.06
C LEU A 98 -6.40 2.33 -20.50
N THR A 99 -6.48 3.62 -20.83
CA THR A 99 -6.62 4.16 -22.18
C THR A 99 -5.54 5.20 -22.44
N HIS A 100 -5.26 5.54 -23.70
CA HIS A 100 -4.31 6.62 -24.03
C HIS A 100 -4.70 7.93 -23.37
N GLU A 101 -5.97 8.30 -23.44
CA GLU A 101 -6.49 9.56 -22.89
C GLU A 101 -6.34 9.61 -21.37
N TRP A 102 -6.54 8.47 -20.68
CA TRP A 102 -6.36 8.39 -19.22
C TRP A 102 -4.87 8.55 -18.84
N LEU A 103 -3.98 7.88 -19.58
CA LEU A 103 -2.52 7.96 -19.33
C LEU A 103 -1.98 9.35 -19.59
N ASP A 104 -2.41 10.00 -20.68
CA ASP A 104 -2.05 11.38 -20.99
C ASP A 104 -2.53 12.35 -19.90
N ALA A 105 -3.77 12.22 -19.45
CA ALA A 105 -4.31 13.01 -18.34
C ALA A 105 -3.51 12.79 -17.05
N ALA A 106 -3.19 11.54 -16.72
CA ALA A 106 -2.41 11.17 -15.56
C ALA A 106 -1.02 11.80 -15.55
N LEU A 107 -0.28 11.67 -16.68
CA LEU A 107 1.05 12.29 -16.83
C LEU A 107 1.00 13.81 -16.75
N ASN A 108 0.03 14.44 -17.41
CA ASN A 108 -0.14 15.90 -17.40
C ASN A 108 -0.45 16.42 -15.98
N CYS A 109 -1.11 15.61 -15.13
CA CYS A 109 -1.35 15.93 -13.72
C CYS A 109 -0.20 15.54 -12.79
N GLY A 110 0.92 15.03 -13.30
CA GLY A 110 2.13 14.73 -12.53
C GLY A 110 2.23 13.31 -11.98
N ILE A 111 1.30 12.39 -12.31
CA ILE A 111 1.49 10.98 -11.97
C ILE A 111 2.70 10.46 -12.73
N ASN A 112 3.68 9.91 -12.00
CA ASN A 112 4.95 9.44 -12.57
C ASN A 112 5.24 7.97 -12.28
N ARG A 113 4.36 7.29 -11.53
CA ARG A 113 4.46 5.87 -11.17
C ARG A 113 3.08 5.20 -11.28
N LEU A 114 3.04 3.98 -11.84
CA LEU A 114 1.84 3.14 -11.87
C LEU A 114 2.04 1.87 -11.05
N SER A 115 1.01 1.45 -10.29
CA SER A 115 0.93 0.14 -9.66
C SER A 115 -0.23 -0.64 -10.28
N MET A 116 0.06 -1.80 -10.88
CA MET A 116 -0.93 -2.60 -11.60
C MET A 116 -1.18 -3.94 -10.94
N GLY A 117 -2.41 -4.22 -10.58
CA GLY A 117 -2.83 -5.47 -9.94
C GLY A 117 -2.86 -6.66 -10.91
N MET A 118 -1.71 -7.29 -11.19
CA MET A 118 -1.62 -8.50 -11.99
C MET A 118 -2.11 -9.73 -11.23
N GLN A 119 -1.79 -9.86 -9.95
CA GLN A 119 -2.12 -10.90 -8.99
C GLN A 119 -1.55 -12.28 -9.32
N ALA A 120 -1.93 -12.89 -10.44
CA ALA A 120 -1.45 -14.19 -10.91
C ALA A 120 -1.39 -14.22 -12.44
N ALA A 121 -0.67 -15.20 -12.99
CA ALA A 121 -0.59 -15.39 -14.44
C ALA A 121 -1.61 -16.42 -14.96
N GLN A 122 -2.13 -17.29 -14.08
CA GLN A 122 -3.02 -18.39 -14.46
C GLN A 122 -4.48 -17.95 -14.50
N PRO A 123 -5.21 -18.14 -15.61
CA PRO A 123 -6.61 -17.75 -15.75
C PRO A 123 -7.54 -18.36 -14.67
N ALA A 124 -7.25 -19.57 -14.23
CA ALA A 124 -8.04 -20.25 -13.20
C ALA A 124 -7.94 -19.52 -11.83
N LEU A 125 -6.73 -19.09 -11.43
CA LEU A 125 -6.51 -18.33 -10.21
C LEU A 125 -7.13 -16.93 -10.30
N LEU A 126 -6.97 -16.23 -11.41
CA LEU A 126 -7.61 -14.93 -11.63
C LEU A 126 -9.14 -15.02 -11.54
N LYS A 127 -9.74 -16.03 -12.17
CA LYS A 127 -11.18 -16.28 -12.10
C LYS A 127 -11.63 -16.59 -10.66
N MET A 128 -10.87 -17.40 -9.92
CA MET A 128 -11.14 -17.71 -8.52
C MET A 128 -11.08 -16.44 -7.64
N LEU A 129 -10.14 -15.53 -7.90
CA LEU A 129 -10.04 -14.24 -7.23
C LEU A 129 -11.13 -13.24 -7.64
N GLY A 130 -11.94 -13.53 -8.68
CA GLY A 130 -12.91 -12.60 -9.24
C GLY A 130 -12.29 -11.50 -10.10
N ARG A 131 -11.09 -11.73 -10.64
CA ARG A 131 -10.45 -10.79 -11.59
C ARG A 131 -11.05 -10.97 -12.98
N ILE A 132 -11.18 -9.86 -13.69
CA ILE A 132 -11.80 -9.82 -15.04
C ILE A 132 -10.76 -9.72 -16.16
N HIS A 133 -9.49 -9.63 -15.83
CA HIS A 133 -8.39 -9.57 -16.79
C HIS A 133 -7.65 -10.93 -16.90
N ASP A 134 -6.86 -11.07 -17.94
CA ASP A 134 -5.89 -12.12 -18.14
C ASP A 134 -4.46 -11.55 -18.30
N PHE A 135 -3.47 -12.43 -18.46
CA PHE A 135 -2.08 -12.00 -18.62
C PHE A 135 -1.84 -11.19 -19.91
N THR A 136 -2.57 -11.46 -20.98
CA THR A 136 -2.48 -10.68 -22.24
C THR A 136 -2.86 -9.21 -21.99
N GLN A 137 -3.90 -8.98 -21.19
CA GLN A 137 -4.30 -7.63 -20.84
C GLN A 137 -3.29 -6.94 -19.91
N VAL A 138 -2.56 -7.69 -19.08
CA VAL A 138 -1.43 -7.14 -18.32
C VAL A 138 -0.33 -6.66 -19.26
N GLN A 139 0.09 -7.50 -20.23
CA GLN A 139 1.10 -7.13 -21.24
C GLN A 139 0.70 -5.87 -21.99
N GLN A 140 -0.51 -5.84 -22.52
CA GLN A 140 -1.04 -4.69 -23.26
C GLN A 140 -1.06 -3.41 -22.40
N SER A 141 -1.44 -3.53 -21.12
CA SER A 141 -1.48 -2.39 -20.20
C SER A 141 -0.09 -1.84 -19.89
N VAL A 142 0.90 -2.73 -19.69
CA VAL A 142 2.30 -2.33 -19.49
C VAL A 142 2.86 -1.66 -20.74
N GLU A 143 2.64 -2.24 -21.93
CA GLU A 143 3.07 -1.67 -23.21
C GLU A 143 2.45 -0.29 -23.43
N LEU A 144 1.15 -0.15 -23.18
CA LEU A 144 0.43 1.12 -23.31
C LEU A 144 1.02 2.20 -22.38
N ALA A 145 1.26 1.84 -21.12
CA ALA A 145 1.86 2.75 -20.15
C ALA A 145 3.29 3.17 -20.53
N ARG A 146 4.10 2.21 -21.03
CA ARG A 146 5.46 2.50 -21.54
C ARG A 146 5.43 3.45 -22.75
N HIS A 147 4.54 3.21 -23.71
CA HIS A 147 4.38 4.09 -24.88
C HIS A 147 3.92 5.50 -24.51
N ALA A 148 3.09 5.63 -23.48
CA ALA A 148 2.70 6.92 -22.94
C ALA A 148 3.84 7.66 -22.22
N GLY A 149 4.91 6.96 -21.78
CA GLY A 149 6.09 7.58 -21.17
C GLY A 149 6.34 7.21 -19.71
N PHE A 150 5.54 6.33 -19.11
CA PHE A 150 5.77 5.89 -17.72
C PHE A 150 7.06 5.10 -17.59
N GLN A 151 7.97 5.57 -16.75
CA GLN A 151 9.25 4.92 -16.47
C GLN A 151 9.19 3.99 -15.23
N HIS A 152 8.28 4.25 -14.28
CA HIS A 152 8.12 3.47 -13.07
C HIS A 152 6.79 2.70 -13.09
N ILE A 153 6.90 1.39 -13.29
CA ILE A 153 5.75 0.46 -13.27
C ILE A 153 5.99 -0.58 -12.18
N SER A 154 5.02 -0.72 -11.30
CA SER A 154 4.90 -1.79 -10.31
C SER A 154 3.87 -2.82 -10.78
N LEU A 155 4.14 -4.09 -10.51
CA LEU A 155 3.15 -5.16 -10.63
C LEU A 155 2.88 -5.75 -9.24
N ASP A 156 1.61 -5.84 -8.87
CA ASP A 156 1.20 -6.43 -7.61
C ASP A 156 0.82 -7.89 -7.85
N LEU A 157 1.45 -8.80 -7.11
CA LEU A 157 1.34 -10.24 -7.24
C LEU A 157 0.87 -10.85 -5.92
N MET A 158 0.15 -11.97 -5.98
CA MET A 158 -0.33 -12.68 -4.79
C MET A 158 0.10 -14.14 -4.82
N PHE A 159 0.68 -14.61 -3.72
CA PHE A 159 0.99 -16.02 -3.50
C PHE A 159 0.15 -16.60 -2.35
N GLY A 160 0.22 -17.91 -2.14
CA GLY A 160 -0.61 -18.58 -1.14
C GLY A 160 -2.08 -18.67 -1.53
N LEU A 161 -2.41 -18.55 -2.83
CA LEU A 161 -3.78 -18.60 -3.31
C LEU A 161 -4.36 -20.03 -3.26
N PRO A 162 -5.67 -20.18 -2.99
CA PRO A 162 -6.32 -21.50 -3.06
C PRO A 162 -6.05 -22.22 -4.37
N GLY A 163 -5.49 -23.42 -4.28
CA GLY A 163 -5.11 -24.25 -5.42
C GLY A 163 -3.85 -23.81 -6.16
N GLN A 164 -3.15 -22.79 -5.69
CA GLN A 164 -1.86 -22.37 -6.27
C GLN A 164 -0.75 -23.31 -5.83
N THR A 165 0.09 -23.74 -6.76
CA THR A 165 1.30 -24.51 -6.49
C THR A 165 2.56 -23.63 -6.59
N VAL A 166 3.67 -24.11 -6.01
CA VAL A 166 4.98 -23.43 -6.12
C VAL A 166 5.39 -23.23 -7.59
N SER A 167 5.06 -24.19 -8.47
CA SER A 167 5.34 -24.07 -9.92
C SER A 167 4.49 -22.96 -10.58
N MET A 168 3.21 -22.85 -10.23
CA MET A 168 2.35 -21.77 -10.73
C MET A 168 2.82 -20.41 -10.24
N TRP A 169 3.28 -20.32 -9.00
CA TRP A 169 3.87 -19.09 -8.48
C TRP A 169 5.15 -18.71 -9.22
N ARG A 170 6.06 -19.68 -9.47
CA ARG A 170 7.26 -19.46 -10.30
C ARG A 170 6.90 -18.88 -11.67
N GLU A 171 5.94 -19.50 -12.37
CA GLU A 171 5.46 -19.02 -13.67
C GLU A 171 4.93 -17.58 -13.57
N THR A 172 4.21 -17.24 -12.49
CA THR A 172 3.71 -15.87 -12.27
C THR A 172 4.86 -14.87 -12.14
N LEU A 173 5.88 -15.18 -11.33
CA LEU A 173 7.07 -14.34 -11.17
C LEU A 173 7.84 -14.18 -12.50
N GLU A 174 8.08 -15.27 -13.22
CA GLU A 174 8.80 -15.25 -14.51
C GLU A 174 8.05 -14.41 -15.56
N LYS A 175 6.73 -14.55 -15.64
CA LYS A 175 5.88 -13.71 -16.50
C LYS A 175 5.90 -12.24 -16.09
N ALA A 176 5.81 -11.93 -14.80
CA ALA A 176 5.94 -10.55 -14.32
C ALA A 176 7.30 -9.95 -14.67
N LEU A 177 8.40 -10.69 -14.44
CA LEU A 177 9.75 -10.26 -14.79
C LEU A 177 9.94 -10.03 -16.30
N SER A 178 9.27 -10.82 -17.16
CA SER A 178 9.34 -10.65 -18.61
C SER A 178 8.78 -9.30 -19.10
N LEU A 179 7.96 -8.63 -18.29
CA LEU A 179 7.42 -7.29 -18.56
C LEU A 179 8.37 -6.17 -18.13
N ASN A 180 9.54 -6.53 -17.58
CA ASN A 180 10.59 -5.61 -17.13
C ASN A 180 10.08 -4.46 -16.24
N PRO A 181 9.37 -4.76 -15.13
CA PRO A 181 8.95 -3.75 -14.16
C PRO A 181 10.15 -3.23 -13.35
N GLU A 182 10.01 -2.05 -12.76
CA GLU A 182 10.97 -1.49 -11.81
C GLU A 182 10.69 -1.92 -10.37
N HIS A 183 9.46 -2.37 -10.11
CA HIS A 183 8.99 -2.72 -8.77
C HIS A 183 8.02 -3.90 -8.82
N LEU A 184 8.06 -4.75 -7.79
CA LEU A 184 7.12 -5.85 -7.58
C LEU A 184 6.65 -5.84 -6.13
N SER A 185 5.32 -5.89 -5.96
CA SER A 185 4.71 -6.18 -4.67
C SER A 185 4.28 -7.65 -4.67
N CYS A 186 4.79 -8.45 -3.74
CA CYS A 186 4.48 -9.87 -3.62
C CYS A 186 3.84 -10.13 -2.25
N TYR A 187 2.52 -10.20 -2.22
CA TYR A 187 1.74 -10.36 -1.00
C TYR A 187 1.32 -11.82 -0.80
N GLY A 188 1.51 -12.38 0.39
CA GLY A 188 0.79 -13.58 0.83
C GLY A 188 -0.71 -13.28 0.95
N LEU A 189 -1.55 -14.19 0.53
CA LEU A 189 -2.99 -14.04 0.70
C LEU A 189 -3.37 -14.06 2.19
N ILE A 190 -3.96 -12.96 2.65
CA ILE A 190 -4.63 -12.91 3.96
C ILE A 190 -6.13 -12.99 3.71
N PRO A 191 -6.82 -14.05 4.16
CA PRO A 191 -8.26 -14.14 4.04
C PRO A 191 -8.97 -13.16 4.97
N GLU A 192 -9.56 -12.11 4.42
CA GLU A 192 -10.25 -11.07 5.18
C GLU A 192 -11.69 -11.45 5.48
N GLU A 193 -12.08 -11.34 6.77
CA GLU A 193 -13.44 -11.62 7.21
C GLU A 193 -14.47 -10.75 6.47
N GLY A 194 -15.62 -11.33 6.17
CA GLY A 194 -16.69 -10.65 5.41
C GLY A 194 -16.55 -10.76 3.90
N THR A 195 -15.40 -11.20 3.37
CA THR A 195 -15.21 -11.41 1.92
C THR A 195 -15.82 -12.73 1.44
N PRO A 196 -16.21 -12.82 0.15
CA PRO A 196 -16.66 -14.09 -0.43
C PRO A 196 -15.60 -15.19 -0.36
N LEU A 197 -14.31 -14.85 -0.53
CA LEU A 197 -13.21 -15.80 -0.44
C LEU A 197 -13.09 -16.41 0.96
N TYR A 198 -13.14 -15.56 1.99
CA TYR A 198 -13.12 -16.02 3.40
C TYR A 198 -14.25 -17.02 3.68
N ARG A 199 -15.47 -16.72 3.22
CA ARG A 199 -16.63 -17.61 3.38
C ARG A 199 -16.41 -18.97 2.74
N ASP A 200 -15.85 -19.00 1.52
CA ASP A 200 -15.59 -20.25 0.81
C ASP A 200 -14.50 -21.09 1.49
N LEU A 201 -13.50 -20.44 2.09
CA LEU A 201 -12.51 -21.12 2.93
C LEU A 201 -13.15 -21.68 4.20
N GLN A 202 -13.97 -20.90 4.90
CA GLN A 202 -14.66 -21.36 6.12
C GLN A 202 -15.63 -22.53 5.86
N THR A 203 -16.24 -22.61 4.69
CA THR A 203 -17.15 -23.70 4.31
C THR A 203 -16.44 -24.89 3.67
N GLY A 204 -15.10 -24.84 3.54
CA GLY A 204 -14.31 -25.91 2.93
C GLY A 204 -14.48 -26.05 1.41
N GLN A 205 -15.10 -25.05 0.75
CA GLN A 205 -15.20 -25.01 -0.72
C GLN A 205 -13.86 -24.69 -1.38
N LEU A 206 -13.00 -23.95 -0.66
CA LEU A 206 -11.63 -23.66 -1.06
C LEU A 206 -10.69 -24.09 0.06
N THR A 207 -9.45 -24.44 -0.31
CA THR A 207 -8.39 -24.81 0.63
C THR A 207 -7.12 -24.03 0.24
N LEU A 208 -6.47 -23.41 1.22
CA LEU A 208 -5.17 -22.78 1.04
C LEU A 208 -4.08 -23.84 0.82
N PRO A 209 -2.96 -23.51 0.18
CA PRO A 209 -1.73 -24.30 0.24
C PRO A 209 -1.33 -24.58 1.70
N ASP A 210 -0.55 -25.62 1.91
CA ASP A 210 0.04 -25.84 3.24
C ASP A 210 1.12 -24.79 3.54
N GLU A 211 1.45 -24.62 4.84
CA GLU A 211 2.41 -23.63 5.30
C GLU A 211 3.81 -23.82 4.69
N ASP A 212 4.20 -25.08 4.43
CA ASP A 212 5.48 -25.39 3.79
C ASP A 212 5.51 -24.93 2.33
N ASP A 213 4.41 -25.10 1.58
CA ASP A 213 4.32 -24.63 0.20
C ASP A 213 4.27 -23.09 0.14
N GLU A 214 3.52 -22.43 1.03
CA GLU A 214 3.52 -20.98 1.13
C GLU A 214 4.91 -20.46 1.46
N ARG A 215 5.61 -21.10 2.39
CA ARG A 215 7.00 -20.78 2.71
C ARG A 215 7.93 -20.94 1.52
N ARG A 216 7.80 -22.03 0.76
CA ARG A 216 8.59 -22.25 -0.48
C ARG A 216 8.30 -21.19 -1.54
N MET A 217 7.05 -20.72 -1.65
CA MET A 217 6.71 -19.61 -2.57
C MET A 217 7.41 -18.33 -2.17
N TYR A 218 7.44 -18.00 -0.86
CA TYR A 218 8.14 -16.81 -0.37
C TYR A 218 9.66 -16.92 -0.57
N ASP A 219 10.28 -18.06 -0.23
CA ASP A 219 11.71 -18.30 -0.46
C ASP A 219 12.08 -18.19 -1.94
N LEU A 220 11.24 -18.76 -2.82
CA LEU A 220 11.39 -18.63 -4.26
C LEU A 220 11.35 -17.18 -4.72
N THR A 221 10.45 -16.37 -4.13
CA THR A 221 10.36 -14.93 -4.42
C THR A 221 11.67 -14.22 -4.10
N LEU A 222 12.19 -14.42 -2.88
CA LEU A 222 13.44 -13.81 -2.45
C LEU A 222 14.60 -14.16 -3.39
N ASP A 223 14.74 -15.45 -3.72
CA ASP A 223 15.88 -15.94 -4.50
C ASP A 223 15.79 -15.50 -5.97
N LEU A 224 14.60 -15.62 -6.60
CA LEU A 224 14.41 -15.28 -8.01
C LEU A 224 14.51 -13.77 -8.25
N LEU A 225 13.92 -12.96 -7.39
CA LEU A 225 13.97 -11.51 -7.53
C LEU A 225 15.37 -10.96 -7.29
N ALA A 226 16.11 -11.48 -6.29
CA ALA A 226 17.50 -11.12 -6.08
C ALA A 226 18.37 -11.45 -7.32
N GLN A 227 18.21 -12.65 -7.91
CA GLN A 227 18.90 -13.04 -9.14
C GLN A 227 18.52 -12.14 -10.34
N SER A 228 17.32 -11.56 -10.32
CA SER A 228 16.81 -10.66 -11.36
C SER A 228 17.15 -9.17 -11.14
N GLY A 229 17.98 -8.87 -10.11
CA GLY A 229 18.47 -7.52 -9.83
C GLY A 229 17.51 -6.66 -9.01
N PHE A 230 16.51 -7.26 -8.36
CA PHE A 230 15.64 -6.59 -7.41
C PHE A 230 16.23 -6.69 -5.99
N GLN A 231 15.99 -5.66 -5.20
CA GLN A 231 16.29 -5.64 -3.77
C GLN A 231 14.98 -5.60 -2.99
N GLN A 232 14.85 -6.47 -2.00
CA GLN A 232 13.78 -6.39 -1.02
C GLN A 232 14.05 -5.17 -0.12
N TYR A 233 13.10 -4.26 0.04
CA TYR A 233 13.24 -3.11 0.93
C TYR A 233 12.28 -3.17 2.14
N GLU A 234 11.22 -3.98 2.06
CA GLU A 234 10.37 -4.39 3.17
C GLU A 234 9.76 -5.77 2.86
N ILE A 235 8.97 -6.35 3.77
CA ILE A 235 8.55 -7.77 3.71
C ILE A 235 7.95 -8.17 2.37
N SER A 236 7.09 -7.33 1.78
CA SER A 236 6.32 -7.66 0.58
C SER A 236 6.79 -6.96 -0.69
N ASN A 237 7.66 -5.95 -0.58
CA ASN A 237 7.99 -5.09 -1.71
C ASN A 237 9.46 -5.20 -2.12
N PHE A 238 9.64 -5.28 -3.43
CA PHE A 238 10.92 -5.48 -4.11
C PHE A 238 11.07 -4.45 -5.22
N ALA A 239 12.23 -3.84 -5.35
CA ALA A 239 12.48 -2.83 -6.37
C ALA A 239 13.87 -2.98 -6.98
N ARG A 240 14.04 -2.51 -8.20
CA ARG A 240 15.37 -2.18 -8.71
C ARG A 240 15.93 -1.02 -7.87
N PRO A 241 17.26 -0.95 -7.66
CA PRO A 241 17.86 0.13 -6.86
C PRO A 241 17.40 1.52 -7.32
N GLY A 242 16.87 2.32 -6.37
CA GLY A 242 16.35 3.66 -6.62
C GLY A 242 14.93 3.71 -7.19
N CYS A 243 14.23 2.56 -7.24
CA CYS A 243 12.85 2.46 -7.72
C CYS A 243 11.88 2.02 -6.60
N GLU A 244 12.31 2.08 -5.35
CA GLU A 244 11.48 1.81 -4.18
C GLU A 244 10.29 2.78 -4.15
N CYS A 245 9.12 2.34 -3.66
CA CYS A 245 7.97 3.21 -3.48
C CYS A 245 8.17 4.10 -2.25
N ARG A 246 8.45 5.38 -2.48
CA ARG A 246 8.72 6.36 -1.41
C ARG A 246 7.51 6.56 -0.51
N HIS A 247 6.31 6.52 -1.07
CA HIS A 247 5.07 6.62 -0.31
C HIS A 247 4.89 5.47 0.68
N ASN A 248 5.16 4.21 0.25
CA ASN A 248 5.12 3.05 1.14
C ASN A 248 6.20 3.14 2.24
N ILE A 249 7.41 3.57 1.88
CA ILE A 249 8.49 3.80 2.86
C ILE A 249 8.05 4.84 3.90
N GLY A 250 7.39 5.92 3.47
CA GLY A 250 6.90 6.95 4.37
C GLY A 250 5.92 6.41 5.42
N TYR A 251 5.03 5.49 5.05
CA TYR A 251 4.16 4.80 6.03
C TYR A 251 4.97 3.99 7.05
N TRP A 252 5.97 3.22 6.60
CA TRP A 252 6.84 2.44 7.51
C TRP A 252 7.71 3.33 8.40
N GLN A 253 8.03 4.53 7.96
CA GLN A 253 8.75 5.55 8.73
C GLN A 253 7.83 6.48 9.52
N GLN A 254 6.51 6.24 9.52
CA GLN A 254 5.52 7.08 10.19
C GLN A 254 5.60 8.56 9.76
N VAL A 255 5.86 8.83 8.50
CA VAL A 255 5.75 10.18 7.96
C VAL A 255 4.29 10.63 8.08
N PRO A 256 4.00 11.83 8.60
CA PRO A 256 2.64 12.34 8.65
C PRO A 256 2.02 12.41 7.26
N TYR A 257 0.77 11.95 7.15
CA TYR A 257 0.04 11.95 5.88
C TYR A 257 -1.41 12.41 6.03
N ILE A 258 -1.96 12.91 4.95
CA ILE A 258 -3.35 13.33 4.81
C ILE A 258 -4.06 12.37 3.85
N GLY A 259 -5.14 11.76 4.32
CA GLY A 259 -6.01 10.93 3.49
C GLY A 259 -7.29 11.67 3.12
N LEU A 260 -7.64 11.69 1.84
CA LEU A 260 -8.86 12.29 1.30
C LEU A 260 -9.72 11.22 0.62
N GLY A 261 -11.02 11.34 0.78
CA GLY A 261 -11.99 10.43 0.21
C GLY A 261 -12.53 9.41 1.20
N VAL A 262 -13.50 8.60 0.75
CA VAL A 262 -14.17 7.58 1.57
C VAL A 262 -13.17 6.58 2.14
N SER A 263 -13.30 6.23 3.42
CA SER A 263 -12.42 5.31 4.15
C SER A 263 -10.94 5.71 4.23
N ALA A 264 -10.54 6.86 3.67
CA ALA A 264 -9.15 7.32 3.75
C ALA A 264 -8.78 7.68 5.18
N ALA A 265 -7.59 7.26 5.61
CA ALA A 265 -7.01 7.59 6.89
C ALA A 265 -5.99 8.73 6.76
N SER A 266 -5.86 9.53 7.82
CA SER A 266 -4.79 10.52 7.99
C SER A 266 -4.02 10.20 9.27
N TYR A 267 -2.73 10.51 9.32
CA TYR A 267 -1.88 10.37 10.49
C TYR A 267 -1.16 11.70 10.74
N LEU A 268 -1.56 12.41 11.80
CA LEU A 268 -1.23 13.80 11.99
C LEU A 268 -0.65 14.08 13.38
N PRO A 269 0.25 15.06 13.53
CA PRO A 269 0.74 15.50 14.82
C PRO A 269 -0.39 16.01 15.72
N ALA A 270 -0.35 15.63 17.01
CA ALA A 270 -1.24 16.09 18.05
C ALA A 270 -0.43 16.60 19.27
N LYS A 271 -1.08 17.28 20.23
CA LYS A 271 -0.40 17.94 21.36
C LYS A 271 0.56 17.04 22.15
N ASN A 272 0.21 15.75 22.35
CA ASN A 272 0.99 14.81 23.17
C ASN A 272 1.20 13.45 22.48
N GLY A 273 1.25 13.41 21.15
CA GLY A 273 1.38 12.20 20.35
C GLY A 273 0.95 12.46 18.93
N MET A 274 0.30 11.48 18.34
CA MET A 274 -0.27 11.56 17.00
C MET A 274 -1.78 11.29 17.06
N ILE A 275 -2.49 11.66 16.01
CA ILE A 275 -3.89 11.31 15.85
C ILE A 275 -4.09 10.63 14.51
N ARG A 276 -4.78 9.52 14.51
CA ARG A 276 -5.28 8.86 13.30
C ARG A 276 -6.74 9.24 13.11
N LEU A 277 -7.06 9.76 11.93
CA LEU A 277 -8.42 10.15 11.53
C LEU A 277 -8.83 9.27 10.35
N THR A 278 -9.97 8.59 10.44
CA THR A 278 -10.47 7.76 9.33
C THR A 278 -11.83 8.26 8.88
N ASN A 279 -11.94 8.53 7.59
CA ASN A 279 -13.20 8.92 6.97
C ASN A 279 -14.23 7.79 6.98
N PRO A 280 -15.54 8.10 6.95
CA PRO A 280 -16.58 7.08 6.89
C PRO A 280 -16.38 6.05 5.77
N ARG A 281 -16.59 4.76 6.08
CA ARG A 281 -16.36 3.63 5.15
C ARG A 281 -17.42 3.50 4.04
N THR A 282 -18.54 4.19 4.11
CA THR A 282 -19.60 4.14 3.09
C THR A 282 -19.72 5.45 2.36
N LEU A 283 -19.97 5.39 1.05
CA LEU A 283 -20.11 6.58 0.21
C LEU A 283 -21.20 7.55 0.72
N PRO A 284 -22.43 7.10 1.11
CA PRO A 284 -23.43 8.01 1.64
C PRO A 284 -23.03 8.70 2.93
N ALA A 285 -22.34 8.01 3.84
CA ALA A 285 -21.88 8.61 5.09
C ALA A 285 -20.74 9.63 4.85
N TYR A 286 -19.82 9.31 3.93
CA TYR A 286 -18.77 10.24 3.52
C TYR A 286 -19.34 11.52 2.88
N LEU A 287 -20.25 11.39 1.93
CA LEU A 287 -20.88 12.55 1.29
C LEU A 287 -21.63 13.44 2.31
N ARG A 288 -22.33 12.83 3.28
CA ARG A 288 -22.97 13.59 4.37
C ARG A 288 -21.95 14.34 5.21
N MET A 289 -20.85 13.69 5.61
CA MET A 289 -19.78 14.31 6.39
C MET A 289 -19.26 15.57 5.71
N VAL A 290 -18.94 15.46 4.41
CA VAL A 290 -18.42 16.60 3.64
C VAL A 290 -19.46 17.69 3.48
N GLN A 291 -20.71 17.35 3.17
CA GLN A 291 -21.81 18.30 2.99
C GLN A 291 -22.16 19.05 4.26
N SER A 292 -22.17 18.37 5.41
CA SER A 292 -22.45 18.99 6.71
C SER A 292 -21.23 19.65 7.34
N GLN A 293 -20.04 19.44 6.79
CA GLN A 293 -18.75 19.84 7.39
C GLN A 293 -18.56 19.32 8.82
N ASP A 294 -19.13 18.16 9.11
CA ASP A 294 -19.10 17.55 10.45
C ASP A 294 -17.96 16.56 10.61
N ASP A 295 -16.82 17.05 11.07
CA ASP A 295 -15.63 16.24 11.35
C ASP A 295 -15.84 15.20 12.49
N SER A 296 -16.94 15.26 13.25
CA SER A 296 -17.26 14.28 14.28
C SER A 296 -17.65 12.92 13.71
N LEU A 297 -17.99 12.86 12.42
CA LEU A 297 -18.27 11.62 11.69
C LEU A 297 -17.01 10.82 11.31
N ARG A 298 -15.82 11.40 11.47
CA ARG A 298 -14.54 10.66 11.37
C ARG A 298 -14.30 9.83 12.60
N GLU A 299 -13.83 8.63 12.40
CA GLU A 299 -13.24 7.86 13.48
C GLU A 299 -11.93 8.53 13.92
N ARG A 300 -11.69 8.55 15.24
CA ARG A 300 -10.53 9.23 15.83
C ARG A 300 -9.84 8.27 16.79
N GLU A 301 -8.58 8.03 16.53
CA GLU A 301 -7.69 7.26 17.39
C GLU A 301 -6.52 8.14 17.82
N PHE A 302 -6.35 8.32 19.11
CA PHE A 302 -5.20 9.03 19.67
C PHE A 302 -4.07 8.02 19.90
N VAL A 303 -2.95 8.22 19.23
CA VAL A 303 -1.72 7.45 19.40
C VAL A 303 -0.86 8.15 20.45
N SER A 304 -0.77 7.58 21.64
CA SER A 304 0.05 8.13 22.72
C SER A 304 1.55 8.09 22.37
N LYS A 305 2.39 8.81 23.12
CA LYS A 305 3.85 8.70 22.94
C LYS A 305 4.37 7.28 23.16
N THR A 306 3.76 6.54 24.08
CA THR A 306 4.15 5.14 24.36
C THR A 306 3.79 4.24 23.18
N ASP A 307 2.54 4.31 22.72
CA ASP A 307 2.10 3.53 21.55
C ASP A 307 2.91 3.91 20.31
N GLY A 308 3.16 5.21 20.11
CA GLY A 308 3.97 5.69 18.98
C GLY A 308 5.42 5.19 19.00
N ARG A 309 6.02 4.94 20.16
CA ARG A 309 7.35 4.30 20.28
C ARG A 309 7.30 2.86 19.81
N PHE A 310 6.32 2.11 20.26
CA PHE A 310 6.15 0.72 19.83
C PHE A 310 5.80 0.63 18.33
N GLU A 311 4.90 1.47 17.84
CA GLU A 311 4.61 1.54 16.39
C GLU A 311 5.86 1.86 15.57
N THR A 312 6.73 2.78 16.03
CA THR A 312 8.01 3.08 15.34
C THR A 312 8.92 1.87 15.28
N LEU A 313 9.01 1.10 16.37
CA LEU A 313 9.78 -0.14 16.40
C LEU A 313 9.19 -1.18 15.45
N MET A 314 7.88 -1.42 15.55
CA MET A 314 7.14 -2.40 14.75
C MET A 314 7.27 -2.12 13.24
N LEU A 315 7.03 -0.89 12.83
CA LEU A 315 7.09 -0.48 11.42
C LEU A 315 8.53 -0.42 10.91
N GLY A 316 9.48 0.02 11.75
CA GLY A 316 10.89 0.04 11.39
C GLY A 316 11.47 -1.36 11.20
N LEU A 317 11.08 -2.34 12.02
CA LEU A 317 11.50 -3.74 11.85
C LEU A 317 10.87 -4.43 10.63
N ARG A 318 9.81 -3.87 10.06
CA ARG A 318 9.25 -4.35 8.78
C ARG A 318 10.20 -4.07 7.61
N MET A 319 10.97 -3.00 7.67
CA MET A 319 11.93 -2.64 6.64
C MET A 319 13.21 -3.48 6.74
N THR A 320 13.78 -3.86 5.60
CA THR A 320 15.05 -4.63 5.57
C THR A 320 16.23 -3.82 6.11
N CYS A 321 16.20 -2.50 5.99
CA CYS A 321 17.19 -1.62 6.62
C CYS A 321 17.02 -1.50 8.14
N GLY A 322 15.89 -1.94 8.68
CA GLY A 322 15.60 -1.89 10.10
C GLY A 322 15.39 -0.48 10.67
N ILE A 323 15.42 -0.37 12.00
CA ILE A 323 15.22 0.86 12.78
C ILE A 323 16.58 1.45 13.21
N SER A 324 16.75 2.76 13.06
CA SER A 324 17.93 3.50 13.53
C SER A 324 17.74 3.93 14.98
N GLU A 325 18.75 3.68 15.82
CA GLU A 325 18.76 4.11 17.23
C GLU A 325 18.77 5.63 17.36
N SER A 326 19.59 6.31 16.53
CA SER A 326 19.68 7.76 16.55
C SER A 326 18.41 8.44 16.06
N GLU A 327 17.76 7.93 14.99
CA GLU A 327 16.47 8.42 14.50
C GLU A 327 15.35 8.19 15.54
N PHE A 328 15.34 7.02 16.19
CA PHE A 328 14.39 6.72 17.26
C PHE A 328 14.56 7.68 18.44
N GLN A 329 15.79 7.87 18.92
CA GLN A 329 16.09 8.79 20.03
C GLN A 329 15.74 10.23 19.67
N GLY A 330 16.06 10.69 18.46
CA GLY A 330 15.69 12.01 17.98
C GLY A 330 14.19 12.26 17.96
N ARG A 331 13.40 11.25 17.56
CA ARG A 331 11.94 11.32 17.49
C ARG A 331 11.27 11.24 18.87
N HIS A 332 11.73 10.37 19.75
CA HIS A 332 11.03 10.03 20.99
C HIS A 332 11.68 10.60 22.26
N GLY A 333 12.88 11.15 22.17
CA GLY A 333 13.62 11.73 23.30
C GLY A 333 14.11 10.67 24.31
N VAL A 334 14.07 9.38 23.96
CA VAL A 334 14.52 8.26 24.76
C VAL A 334 15.21 7.25 23.84
N SER A 335 16.30 6.60 24.31
CA SER A 335 17.02 5.64 23.50
C SER A 335 16.22 4.34 23.31
N LEU A 336 16.39 3.72 22.15
CA LEU A 336 15.81 2.41 21.85
C LEU A 336 16.33 1.36 22.83
N ASP A 337 17.64 1.43 23.17
CA ASP A 337 18.28 0.53 24.12
C ASP A 337 17.67 0.61 25.54
N ALA A 338 17.30 1.81 25.99
CA ALA A 338 16.69 1.98 27.31
C ALA A 338 15.30 1.33 27.42
N LEU A 339 14.57 1.22 26.31
CA LEU A 339 13.23 0.65 26.28
C LEU A 339 13.22 -0.83 25.93
N TYR A 340 14.00 -1.23 24.93
CA TYR A 340 13.91 -2.55 24.32
C TYR A 340 15.23 -3.30 24.27
N GLY A 341 16.34 -2.71 24.74
CA GLY A 341 17.71 -3.21 24.54
C GLY A 341 17.94 -4.63 25.04
N GLU A 342 17.37 -5.01 26.19
CA GLU A 342 17.49 -6.37 26.74
C GLU A 342 16.85 -7.40 25.79
N LYS A 343 15.61 -7.15 25.34
CA LYS A 343 14.88 -8.04 24.42
C LYS A 343 15.54 -8.08 23.04
N LEU A 344 15.99 -6.92 22.51
CA LEU A 344 16.68 -6.86 21.22
C LEU A 344 17.97 -7.69 21.22
N ARG A 345 18.79 -7.59 22.29
CA ARG A 345 20.02 -8.41 22.43
C ARG A 345 19.72 -9.90 22.58
N LYS A 346 18.63 -10.27 23.27
CA LYS A 346 18.18 -11.67 23.33
C LYS A 346 17.90 -12.20 21.93
N PHE A 347 17.10 -11.50 21.13
CA PHE A 347 16.80 -11.91 19.77
C PHE A 347 18.01 -11.89 18.83
N GLU A 348 18.98 -11.02 19.06
CA GLU A 348 20.25 -11.04 18.34
C GLU A 348 21.05 -12.32 18.66
N GLN A 349 21.13 -12.73 19.95
CA GLN A 349 21.78 -13.98 20.36
C GLN A 349 21.08 -15.22 19.79
N GLU A 350 19.78 -15.17 19.60
CA GLU A 350 18.97 -16.21 18.95
C GLU A 350 19.10 -16.21 17.40
N GLY A 351 19.79 -15.20 16.83
CA GLY A 351 19.99 -15.05 15.39
C GLY A 351 18.73 -14.56 14.64
N LEU A 352 17.77 -13.96 15.35
CA LEU A 352 16.55 -13.42 14.79
C LEU A 352 16.67 -11.94 14.43
N LEU A 353 17.50 -11.19 15.16
CA LEU A 353 17.86 -9.81 14.87
C LEU A 353 19.33 -9.68 14.53
N GLN A 354 19.69 -8.58 13.91
CA GLN A 354 21.05 -8.15 13.62
C GLN A 354 21.20 -6.70 14.03
N HIS A 355 22.28 -6.39 14.77
CA HIS A 355 22.67 -5.02 15.06
C HIS A 355 23.89 -4.65 14.23
N LYS A 356 23.77 -3.65 13.39
CA LYS A 356 24.85 -3.15 12.54
C LYS A 356 24.93 -1.64 12.64
N THR A 357 26.07 -1.13 13.10
CA THR A 357 26.33 0.31 13.26
C THR A 357 25.30 0.96 14.19
N ASP A 358 24.27 1.59 13.67
CA ASP A 358 23.21 2.33 14.35
C ASP A 358 21.82 1.70 14.11
N ARG A 359 21.76 0.47 13.55
CA ARG A 359 20.49 -0.09 13.12
C ARG A 359 20.25 -1.51 13.62
N TRP A 360 19.05 -1.74 14.09
CA TRP A 360 18.50 -3.05 14.37
C TRP A 360 17.59 -3.50 13.21
N SER A 361 17.85 -4.66 12.65
CA SER A 361 17.03 -5.23 11.59
C SER A 361 16.76 -6.71 11.84
N LEU A 362 15.67 -7.21 11.29
CA LEU A 362 15.37 -8.63 11.29
C LEU A 362 16.38 -9.37 10.39
N SER A 363 16.85 -10.55 10.84
CA SER A 363 17.46 -11.52 9.95
C SER A 363 16.41 -12.15 9.04
N ARG A 364 16.82 -12.90 7.99
CA ARG A 364 15.87 -13.67 7.17
C ARG A 364 14.96 -14.56 8.05
N ARG A 365 15.56 -15.26 9.01
CA ARG A 365 14.82 -16.09 9.97
C ARG A 365 13.93 -15.26 10.90
N GLY A 366 14.37 -14.08 11.29
CA GLY A 366 13.58 -13.16 12.11
C GLY A 366 12.35 -12.62 11.38
N MET A 367 12.44 -12.39 10.07
CA MET A 367 11.27 -11.97 9.26
C MET A 367 10.17 -13.03 9.26
N ASP A 368 10.52 -14.32 9.31
CA ASP A 368 9.57 -15.43 9.32
C ASP A 368 8.73 -15.47 10.60
N VAL A 369 9.31 -14.99 11.70
CA VAL A 369 8.68 -15.01 13.03
C VAL A 369 8.45 -13.59 13.58
N GLN A 370 8.40 -12.60 12.71
CA GLN A 370 8.28 -11.19 13.08
C GLN A 370 7.14 -10.94 14.08
N ASN A 371 5.96 -11.51 13.83
CA ASN A 371 4.82 -11.30 14.71
C ASN A 371 5.08 -11.80 16.14
N ALA A 372 5.76 -12.95 16.30
CA ALA A 372 6.13 -13.46 17.62
C ALA A 372 7.15 -12.55 18.32
N ILE A 373 8.14 -12.04 17.59
CA ILE A 373 9.10 -11.06 18.09
C ILE A 373 8.38 -9.79 18.56
N LEU A 374 7.46 -9.26 17.75
CA LEU A 374 6.73 -8.04 18.06
C LEU A 374 5.81 -8.21 19.28
N VAL A 375 5.13 -9.34 19.43
CA VAL A 375 4.31 -9.65 20.62
C VAL A 375 5.19 -9.63 21.88
N GLU A 376 6.35 -10.28 21.86
CA GLU A 376 7.26 -10.27 23.01
C GLU A 376 7.85 -8.87 23.31
N LEU A 377 8.06 -8.04 22.27
CA LEU A 377 8.50 -6.64 22.44
C LEU A 377 7.40 -5.73 23.00
N MET A 378 6.13 -6.09 22.83
CA MET A 378 4.97 -5.30 23.31
C MET A 378 4.69 -5.49 24.80
N ASP A 379 5.11 -6.61 25.38
CA ASP A 379 4.80 -6.98 26.79
C ASP A 379 5.68 -6.23 27.83
N ASP A 380 5.58 -4.90 27.89
CA ASP A 380 6.14 -4.10 29.00
C ASP A 380 5.22 -2.96 29.41
#